data_4d2e177e1313ae7dc62ef79d26ef1daf
#
_entry.id   4d2e177e1313ae7dc62ef79d26ef1daf
#
_cell.length_a   1.000
_cell.length_b   1.000
_cell.length_c   1.000
_cell.angle_alpha   90.00
_cell.angle_beta   90.00
_cell.angle_gamma   90.00
#
_symmetry.space_group_name_H-M   'P 1'
#
loop_
_entity.id
_entity.type
_entity.pdbx_description
1 polymer ?
#
loop_
_entity_poly.entity_id
_entity_poly.type
_entity_poly.pdbx_seq_one_letter_code
_entity_poly.pdbx_strand_id
1 'polypeptide(L)'
;MYDQVTLGLNVDPFILSALKEDITSEDVSTNSVMPHPQQGEVDLICKEDGIICGLQVFERTFTLLDSNTTVEFFVKDGDHAKAGELMGKVHGDIRVLLCGERTALNYLQRMSGIATYTSQVAKLLEGTGIKLLDTRKTTPNNRIFEKYAVRVGGGNNHRYNLSCLLYTSP
;
A
#
# COMPACT_ATOMS: atom_id res chain seq x y z
N MET A 1 4.71 -2.92 -9.24
CA MET A 1 5.65 -3.37 -8.20
C MET A 1 6.93 -2.57 -8.31
N TYR A 2 7.54 -2.19 -7.20
CA TYR A 2 8.81 -1.47 -7.15
C TYR A 2 9.97 -2.49 -7.14
N ASP A 3 11.08 -2.15 -7.79
CA ASP A 3 12.32 -2.89 -7.62
C ASP A 3 12.97 -2.59 -6.25
N GLN A 4 13.93 -3.43 -5.84
CA GLN A 4 14.53 -3.34 -4.51
C GLN A 4 15.26 -2.01 -4.24
N VAL A 5 15.87 -1.40 -5.28
CA VAL A 5 16.55 -0.11 -5.14
C VAL A 5 15.54 1.00 -4.93
N THR A 6 14.46 1.01 -5.71
CA THR A 6 13.36 1.97 -5.57
C THR A 6 12.67 1.82 -4.21
N LEU A 7 12.45 0.60 -3.72
CA LEU A 7 11.94 0.36 -2.37
C LEU A 7 12.84 1.02 -1.33
N GLY A 8 14.11 0.65 -1.29
CA GLY A 8 15.04 1.14 -0.26
C GLY A 8 15.23 2.66 -0.28
N LEU A 9 15.31 3.28 -1.46
CA LEU A 9 15.58 4.71 -1.57
C LEU A 9 14.35 5.60 -1.50
N ASN A 10 13.21 5.15 -2.05
CA ASN A 10 12.07 6.03 -2.30
C ASN A 10 10.77 5.60 -1.60
N VAL A 11 10.69 4.39 -1.05
CA VAL A 11 9.49 3.87 -0.38
C VAL A 11 9.73 3.68 1.12
N ASP A 12 10.80 2.98 1.50
CA ASP A 12 11.13 2.71 2.91
C ASP A 12 11.17 3.94 3.80
N PRO A 13 11.77 5.08 3.38
CA PRO A 13 11.79 6.29 4.23
C PRO A 13 10.40 6.80 4.60
N PHE A 14 9.42 6.68 3.70
CA PHE A 14 8.03 7.08 3.97
C PHE A 14 7.32 6.11 4.88
N ILE A 15 7.50 4.78 4.68
CA ILE A 15 6.95 3.76 5.58
C ILE A 15 7.54 3.93 6.98
N LEU A 16 8.86 4.10 7.10
CA LEU A 16 9.51 4.34 8.39
C LEU A 16 9.02 5.62 9.07
N SER A 17 8.74 6.68 8.30
CA SER A 17 8.16 7.91 8.85
C SER A 17 6.76 7.68 9.39
N ALA A 18 5.92 6.92 8.67
CA ALA A 18 4.57 6.58 9.11
C ALA A 18 4.58 5.64 10.35
N LEU A 19 5.49 4.67 10.40
CA LEU A 19 5.68 3.83 11.58
C LEU A 19 6.11 4.65 12.81
N LYS A 20 7.01 5.62 12.62
CA LYS A 20 7.45 6.52 13.70
C LYS A 20 6.36 7.48 14.17
N GLU A 21 5.40 7.84 13.30
CA GLU A 21 4.24 8.63 13.68
C GLU A 21 3.32 7.83 14.63
N ASP A 22 3.12 6.56 14.35
CA ASP A 22 2.24 5.66 15.13
C ASP A 22 2.95 5.12 16.38
N ILE A 23 4.26 4.87 16.32
CA ILE A 23 5.08 4.30 17.39
C ILE A 23 6.14 5.33 17.80
N THR A 24 5.77 6.28 18.67
CA THR A 24 6.67 7.36 19.10
C THR A 24 7.70 6.91 20.13
N SER A 25 7.36 5.95 20.99
CA SER A 25 8.23 5.38 22.03
C SER A 25 8.09 3.87 22.16
N GLU A 26 6.89 3.39 22.48
CA GLU A 26 6.58 1.97 22.61
C GLU A 26 5.08 1.70 22.39
N ASP A 27 4.73 0.46 22.05
CA ASP A 27 3.35 -0.02 22.12
C ASP A 27 3.03 -0.49 23.54
N VAL A 28 2.52 0.42 24.36
CA VAL A 28 2.21 0.19 25.77
C VAL A 28 1.21 -0.95 25.95
N SER A 29 0.20 -1.03 25.06
CA SER A 29 -0.84 -2.04 25.12
C SER A 29 -0.29 -3.43 24.88
N THR A 30 0.44 -3.60 23.80
CA THR A 30 1.04 -4.89 23.44
C THR A 30 2.09 -5.31 24.47
N ASN A 31 2.98 -4.40 24.88
CA ASN A 31 4.02 -4.71 25.87
C ASN A 31 3.44 -5.12 27.23
N SER A 32 2.27 -4.59 27.62
CA SER A 32 1.61 -4.94 28.89
C SER A 32 1.04 -6.35 28.89
N VAL A 33 0.55 -6.85 27.75
CA VAL A 33 -0.10 -8.18 27.66
C VAL A 33 0.81 -9.26 27.09
N MET A 34 1.84 -8.87 26.34
CA MET A 34 2.78 -9.78 25.67
C MET A 34 4.25 -9.40 25.95
N PRO A 35 4.75 -9.67 27.16
CA PRO A 35 6.11 -9.28 27.56
C PRO A 35 7.22 -10.06 26.85
N HIS A 36 6.88 -11.19 26.22
CA HIS A 36 7.83 -12.07 25.52
C HIS A 36 7.46 -12.28 24.04
N PRO A 37 8.46 -12.50 23.15
CA PRO A 37 8.21 -12.85 21.75
C PRO A 37 7.34 -14.11 21.64
N GLN A 38 6.32 -14.05 20.78
CA GLN A 38 5.46 -15.19 20.48
C GLN A 38 5.13 -15.18 18.99
N GLN A 39 5.41 -16.30 18.32
CA GLN A 39 5.04 -16.47 16.93
C GLN A 39 3.53 -16.65 16.77
N GLY A 40 2.98 -16.02 15.75
CA GLY A 40 1.56 -16.10 15.41
C GLY A 40 1.30 -15.84 13.95
N GLU A 41 0.03 -15.93 13.60
CA GLU A 41 -0.49 -15.73 12.26
C GLU A 41 -1.72 -14.83 12.32
N VAL A 42 -1.86 -13.93 11.34
CA VAL A 42 -3.07 -13.11 11.14
C VAL A 42 -3.53 -13.20 9.70
N ASP A 43 -4.85 -13.23 9.51
CA ASP A 43 -5.51 -13.24 8.22
C ASP A 43 -5.73 -11.81 7.70
N LEU A 44 -5.38 -11.58 6.43
CA LEU A 44 -5.72 -10.35 5.71
C LEU A 44 -7.02 -10.57 4.94
N ILE A 45 -8.11 -9.97 5.42
CA ILE A 45 -9.46 -10.15 4.87
C ILE A 45 -9.96 -8.86 4.23
N CYS A 46 -10.45 -8.95 2.99
CA CYS A 46 -11.10 -7.85 2.28
C CYS A 46 -12.40 -7.45 2.99
N LYS A 47 -12.60 -6.15 3.23
CA LYS A 47 -13.82 -5.64 3.90
C LYS A 47 -14.86 -5.11 2.92
N GLU A 48 -14.45 -4.64 1.76
CA GLU A 48 -15.30 -4.05 0.73
C GLU A 48 -14.81 -4.45 -0.66
N ASP A 49 -15.73 -4.61 -1.61
CA ASP A 49 -15.37 -4.94 -3.00
C ASP A 49 -14.50 -3.84 -3.61
N GLY A 50 -13.41 -4.23 -4.29
CA GLY A 50 -12.53 -3.26 -4.92
C GLY A 50 -11.29 -3.85 -5.59
N ILE A 51 -10.51 -2.96 -6.17
CA ILE A 51 -9.21 -3.29 -6.77
C ILE A 51 -8.13 -3.24 -5.69
N ILE A 52 -7.44 -4.35 -5.49
CA ILE A 52 -6.35 -4.44 -4.52
C ILE A 52 -5.11 -3.74 -5.07
N CYS A 53 -4.50 -2.91 -4.24
CA CYS A 53 -3.28 -2.19 -4.60
C CYS A 53 -2.44 -1.86 -3.37
N GLY A 54 -1.14 -2.20 -3.42
CA GLY A 54 -0.19 -1.86 -2.36
C GLY A 54 0.28 -3.04 -1.53
N LEU A 55 0.11 -4.27 -2.00
CA LEU A 55 0.52 -5.49 -1.29
C LEU A 55 2.02 -5.47 -0.94
N GLN A 56 2.88 -4.99 -1.84
CA GLN A 56 4.31 -4.86 -1.58
C GLN A 56 4.62 -3.84 -0.48
N VAL A 57 3.85 -2.75 -0.38
CA VAL A 57 3.99 -1.75 0.68
C VAL A 57 3.51 -2.32 2.01
N PHE A 58 2.41 -3.07 1.99
CA PHE A 58 1.88 -3.80 3.15
C PHE A 58 2.92 -4.76 3.73
N GLU A 59 3.49 -5.65 2.92
CA GLU A 59 4.55 -6.59 3.32
C GLU A 59 5.78 -5.84 3.84
N ARG A 60 6.20 -4.77 3.12
CA ARG A 60 7.38 -4.00 3.47
C ARG A 60 7.26 -3.33 4.84
N THR A 61 6.06 -2.93 5.24
CA THR A 61 5.80 -2.35 6.57
C THR A 61 6.20 -3.31 7.69
N PHE A 62 5.85 -4.58 7.57
CA PHE A 62 6.23 -5.60 8.56
C PHE A 62 7.70 -5.98 8.49
N THR A 63 8.24 -6.18 7.29
CA THR A 63 9.65 -6.58 7.12
C THR A 63 10.65 -5.48 7.50
N LEU A 64 10.23 -4.22 7.57
CA LEU A 64 11.01 -3.13 8.14
C LEU A 64 11.03 -3.15 9.67
N LEU A 65 10.04 -3.72 10.33
CA LEU A 65 9.99 -3.91 11.77
C LEU A 65 10.75 -5.18 12.19
N ASP A 66 10.55 -6.28 11.47
CA ASP A 66 11.26 -7.54 11.67
C ASP A 66 11.43 -8.28 10.34
N SER A 67 12.68 -8.48 9.92
CA SER A 67 13.03 -9.19 8.69
C SER A 67 12.61 -10.67 8.66
N ASN A 68 12.26 -11.26 9.80
CA ASN A 68 11.76 -12.63 9.88
C ASN A 68 10.26 -12.73 9.64
N THR A 69 9.52 -11.61 9.61
CA THR A 69 8.10 -11.61 9.27
C THR A 69 7.92 -11.97 7.79
N THR A 70 7.00 -12.87 7.52
CA THR A 70 6.66 -13.30 6.15
C THR A 70 5.20 -13.04 5.84
N VAL A 71 4.90 -12.73 4.59
CA VAL A 71 3.54 -12.51 4.10
C VAL A 71 3.28 -13.44 2.92
N GLU A 72 2.20 -14.21 2.99
CA GLU A 72 1.70 -15.02 1.88
C GLU A 72 0.47 -14.32 1.31
N PHE A 73 0.51 -13.97 0.02
CA PHE A 73 -0.64 -13.36 -0.68
C PHE A 73 -1.32 -14.36 -1.59
N PHE A 74 -2.66 -14.38 -1.57
CA PHE A 74 -3.53 -15.17 -2.45
C PHE A 74 -4.08 -14.34 -3.61
N VAL A 75 -3.83 -13.04 -3.59
CA VAL A 75 -4.20 -12.05 -4.60
C VAL A 75 -2.98 -11.23 -5.01
N LYS A 76 -3.07 -10.47 -6.08
CA LYS A 76 -2.02 -9.55 -6.55
C LYS A 76 -2.59 -8.15 -6.78
N ASP A 77 -1.70 -7.16 -6.85
CA ASP A 77 -2.08 -5.79 -7.21
C ASP A 77 -2.78 -5.77 -8.58
N GLY A 78 -3.97 -5.17 -8.64
CA GLY A 78 -4.84 -5.12 -9.80
C GLY A 78 -5.98 -6.13 -9.80
N ASP A 79 -5.94 -7.14 -8.95
CA ASP A 79 -7.07 -8.07 -8.80
C ASP A 79 -8.28 -7.38 -8.17
N HIS A 80 -9.47 -7.81 -8.55
CA HIS A 80 -10.71 -7.40 -7.91
C HIS A 80 -11.05 -8.39 -6.80
N ALA A 81 -10.98 -7.97 -5.56
CA ALA A 81 -11.38 -8.76 -4.41
C ALA A 81 -12.79 -8.40 -3.94
N LYS A 82 -13.46 -9.37 -3.33
CA LYS A 82 -14.80 -9.22 -2.75
C LYS A 82 -14.76 -9.12 -1.23
N ALA A 83 -15.77 -8.49 -0.66
CA ALA A 83 -15.95 -8.46 0.78
C ALA A 83 -16.00 -9.89 1.37
N GLY A 84 -15.21 -10.14 2.42
CA GLY A 84 -15.05 -11.44 3.06
C GLY A 84 -13.95 -12.33 2.44
N GLU A 85 -13.36 -11.95 1.31
CA GLU A 85 -12.30 -12.73 0.67
C GLU A 85 -11.01 -12.70 1.49
N LEU A 86 -10.39 -13.87 1.68
CA LEU A 86 -9.07 -14.01 2.29
C LEU A 86 -8.00 -13.66 1.25
N MET A 87 -7.33 -12.52 1.45
CA MET A 87 -6.33 -11.99 0.53
C MET A 87 -4.91 -12.47 0.83
N GLY A 88 -4.65 -12.91 2.06
CA GLY A 88 -3.33 -13.38 2.45
C GLY A 88 -3.22 -13.66 3.94
N LYS A 89 -2.01 -14.03 4.37
CA LYS A 89 -1.66 -14.31 5.75
C LYS A 89 -0.32 -13.68 6.10
N VAL A 90 -0.18 -13.21 7.33
CA VAL A 90 1.06 -12.65 7.86
C VAL A 90 1.53 -13.51 9.03
N HIS A 91 2.78 -13.96 9.00
CA HIS A 91 3.39 -14.79 10.03
C HIS A 91 4.58 -14.06 10.65
N GLY A 92 4.66 -14.03 11.97
CA GLY A 92 5.75 -13.36 12.67
C GLY A 92 5.54 -13.26 14.18
N ASP A 93 6.39 -12.52 14.86
CA ASP A 93 6.17 -12.16 16.27
C ASP A 93 4.89 -11.31 16.38
N ILE A 94 3.93 -11.78 17.19
CA ILE A 94 2.62 -11.11 17.36
C ILE A 94 2.78 -9.62 17.73
N ARG A 95 3.81 -9.25 18.50
CA ARG A 95 4.09 -7.86 18.86
C ARG A 95 4.42 -7.02 17.63
N VAL A 96 5.19 -7.56 16.69
CA VAL A 96 5.52 -6.92 15.43
C VAL A 96 4.27 -6.80 14.55
N LEU A 97 3.44 -7.86 14.51
CA LEU A 97 2.20 -7.86 13.75
C LEU A 97 1.24 -6.78 14.25
N LEU A 98 1.06 -6.67 15.57
CA LEU A 98 0.20 -5.64 16.18
C LEU A 98 0.74 -4.22 15.96
N CYS A 99 2.06 -4.01 16.10
CA CYS A 99 2.69 -2.70 15.88
C CYS A 99 2.60 -2.23 14.41
N GLY A 100 2.73 -3.14 13.45
CA GLY A 100 2.75 -2.81 12.02
C GLY A 100 1.36 -2.71 11.38
N GLU A 101 0.35 -3.36 11.98
CA GLU A 101 -0.98 -3.56 11.38
C GLU A 101 -1.61 -2.26 10.88
N ARG A 102 -1.70 -1.24 11.75
CA ARG A 102 -2.42 0.00 11.41
C ARG A 102 -1.77 0.72 10.25
N THR A 103 -0.46 0.89 10.29
CA THR A 103 0.30 1.55 9.22
C THR A 103 0.19 0.75 7.91
N ALA A 104 0.36 -0.57 7.95
CA ALA A 104 0.26 -1.44 6.78
C ALA A 104 -1.14 -1.35 6.13
N LEU A 105 -2.20 -1.44 6.94
CA LEU A 105 -3.58 -1.33 6.47
C LEU A 105 -3.92 0.06 5.95
N ASN A 106 -3.42 1.13 6.54
CA ASN A 106 -3.65 2.49 6.07
C ASN A 106 -3.10 2.69 4.64
N TYR A 107 -1.89 2.20 4.34
CA TYR A 107 -1.35 2.22 2.98
C TYR A 107 -2.18 1.36 2.02
N LEU A 108 -2.47 0.11 2.39
CA LEU A 108 -3.20 -0.83 1.54
C LEU A 108 -4.61 -0.29 1.21
N GLN A 109 -5.34 0.19 2.20
CA GLN A 109 -6.69 0.75 2.04
C GLN A 109 -6.67 2.02 1.18
N ARG A 110 -5.73 2.94 1.44
CA ARG A 110 -5.59 4.17 0.65
C ARG A 110 -5.28 3.88 -0.80
N MET A 111 -4.31 3.02 -1.07
CA MET A 111 -3.90 2.66 -2.43
C MET A 111 -4.99 1.89 -3.16
N SER A 112 -5.65 0.94 -2.51
CA SER A 112 -6.77 0.18 -3.09
C SER A 112 -7.97 1.08 -3.38
N GLY A 113 -8.29 2.04 -2.52
CA GLY A 113 -9.36 3.02 -2.76
C GLY A 113 -9.09 3.88 -4.00
N ILE A 114 -7.85 4.36 -4.17
CA ILE A 114 -7.45 5.12 -5.37
C ILE A 114 -7.53 4.24 -6.63
N ALA A 115 -7.04 3.00 -6.57
CA ALA A 115 -7.09 2.08 -7.71
C ALA A 115 -8.54 1.73 -8.09
N THR A 116 -9.39 1.48 -7.10
CA THR A 116 -10.81 1.18 -7.31
C THR A 116 -11.55 2.35 -7.98
N TYR A 117 -11.40 3.56 -7.45
CA TYR A 117 -12.02 4.75 -8.04
C TYR A 117 -11.49 5.03 -9.45
N THR A 118 -10.18 4.90 -9.66
CA THR A 118 -9.55 5.04 -10.98
C THR A 118 -10.11 4.03 -11.97
N SER A 119 -10.29 2.77 -11.56
CA SER A 119 -10.88 1.72 -12.41
C SER A 119 -12.32 2.04 -12.81
N GLN A 120 -13.12 2.58 -11.90
CA GLN A 120 -14.49 3.00 -12.21
C GLN A 120 -14.51 4.11 -13.28
N VAL A 121 -13.65 5.13 -13.14
CA VAL A 121 -13.55 6.22 -14.12
C VAL A 121 -12.98 5.73 -15.45
N ALA A 122 -11.94 4.87 -15.42
CA ALA A 122 -11.32 4.32 -16.64
C ALA A 122 -12.34 3.51 -17.47
N LYS A 123 -13.20 2.73 -16.83
CA LYS A 123 -14.29 1.99 -17.49
C LYS A 123 -15.27 2.89 -18.26
N LEU A 124 -15.56 4.08 -17.73
CA LEU A 124 -16.45 5.05 -18.43
C LEU A 124 -15.83 5.60 -19.72
N LEU A 125 -14.50 5.52 -19.86
CA LEU A 125 -13.75 6.01 -21.00
C LEU A 125 -13.44 4.92 -22.03
N GLU A 126 -13.80 3.67 -21.76
CA GLU A 126 -13.57 2.55 -22.68
C GLU A 126 -14.24 2.80 -24.03
N GLY A 127 -13.51 2.52 -25.12
CA GLY A 127 -13.97 2.73 -26.50
C GLY A 127 -13.94 4.18 -26.98
N THR A 128 -13.66 5.18 -26.11
CA THR A 128 -13.64 6.60 -26.53
C THR A 128 -12.30 7.06 -27.10
N GLY A 129 -11.21 6.30 -26.89
CA GLY A 129 -9.84 6.71 -27.21
C GLY A 129 -9.24 7.71 -26.23
N ILE A 130 -9.99 8.17 -25.22
CA ILE A 130 -9.53 9.11 -24.18
C ILE A 130 -8.70 8.36 -23.14
N LYS A 131 -7.55 8.93 -22.74
CA LYS A 131 -6.70 8.40 -21.67
C LYS A 131 -6.92 9.17 -20.37
N LEU A 132 -7.23 8.45 -19.28
CA LEU A 132 -7.26 9.03 -17.95
C LEU A 132 -5.83 9.28 -17.46
N LEU A 133 -5.51 10.52 -17.12
CA LEU A 133 -4.19 10.92 -16.60
C LEU A 133 -4.30 11.38 -15.16
N ASP A 134 -3.29 11.04 -14.35
CA ASP A 134 -3.12 11.62 -13.02
C ASP A 134 -2.54 13.04 -13.08
N THR A 135 -2.35 13.64 -11.91
CA THR A 135 -1.76 14.97 -11.78
C THR A 135 -0.67 14.99 -10.69
N ARG A 136 -0.04 16.17 -10.49
CA ARG A 136 0.83 16.42 -9.34
C ARG A 136 0.08 16.85 -8.07
N LYS A 137 -1.24 16.93 -8.12
CA LYS A 137 -2.12 17.27 -6.98
C LYS A 137 -2.32 16.02 -6.12
N THR A 138 -1.28 15.62 -5.42
CA THR A 138 -1.22 14.44 -4.55
C THR A 138 -1.07 14.86 -3.10
N THR A 139 -1.43 13.97 -2.17
CA THR A 139 -1.11 14.14 -0.76
C THR A 139 0.42 14.31 -0.61
N PRO A 140 0.91 15.33 0.13
CA PRO A 140 2.33 15.47 0.38
C PRO A 140 2.96 14.16 0.86
N ASN A 141 4.15 13.87 0.37
CA ASN A 141 4.93 12.64 0.64
C ASN A 141 4.32 11.32 0.13
N ASN A 142 3.05 11.30 -0.31
CA ASN A 142 2.36 10.08 -0.78
C ASN A 142 2.33 9.92 -2.31
N ARG A 143 3.00 10.81 -3.08
CA ARG A 143 2.93 10.79 -4.55
C ARG A 143 3.34 9.46 -5.16
N ILE A 144 4.36 8.80 -4.64
CA ILE A 144 4.85 7.53 -5.17
C ILE A 144 3.76 6.45 -5.06
N PHE A 145 3.06 6.40 -3.94
CA PHE A 145 1.99 5.44 -3.68
C PHE A 145 0.75 5.77 -4.52
N GLU A 146 0.31 7.04 -4.54
CA GLU A 146 -0.91 7.46 -5.24
C GLU A 146 -0.78 7.29 -6.76
N LYS A 147 0.37 7.67 -7.35
CA LYS A 147 0.61 7.46 -8.79
C LYS A 147 0.70 5.99 -9.17
N TYR A 148 1.28 5.17 -8.31
CA TYR A 148 1.28 3.72 -8.51
C TYR A 148 -0.16 3.17 -8.52
N ALA A 149 -0.98 3.58 -7.55
CA ALA A 149 -2.36 3.15 -7.43
C ALA A 149 -3.23 3.58 -8.63
N VAL A 150 -3.05 4.79 -9.16
CA VAL A 150 -3.70 5.22 -10.41
C VAL A 150 -3.36 4.29 -11.56
N ARG A 151 -2.10 3.91 -11.72
CA ARG A 151 -1.68 2.98 -12.78
C ARG A 151 -2.29 1.60 -12.61
N VAL A 152 -2.32 1.06 -11.39
CA VAL A 152 -2.95 -0.24 -11.08
C VAL A 152 -4.45 -0.21 -11.39
N GLY A 153 -5.13 0.91 -11.14
CA GLY A 153 -6.54 1.11 -11.47
C GLY A 153 -6.84 1.35 -12.95
N GLY A 154 -5.83 1.27 -13.84
CA GLY A 154 -6.01 1.44 -15.30
C GLY A 154 -5.86 2.86 -15.81
N GLY A 155 -5.48 3.82 -14.96
CA GLY A 155 -5.10 5.16 -15.37
C GLY A 155 -3.65 5.23 -15.89
N ASN A 156 -3.24 6.41 -16.34
CA ASN A 156 -1.89 6.67 -16.83
C ASN A 156 -1.23 7.77 -15.99
N ASN A 157 0.09 7.66 -15.82
CA ASN A 157 0.84 8.68 -15.12
C ASN A 157 1.23 9.83 -16.05
N HIS A 158 0.91 11.05 -15.66
CA HIS A 158 1.50 12.27 -16.16
C HIS A 158 2.85 12.53 -15.46
N ARG A 159 3.54 13.65 -15.76
CA ARG A 159 4.84 13.97 -15.19
C ARG A 159 4.88 13.78 -13.67
N TYR A 160 5.98 13.22 -13.18
CA TYR A 160 6.13 12.90 -11.76
C TYR A 160 6.41 14.14 -10.89
N ASN A 161 7.32 15.03 -11.36
CA ASN A 161 7.77 16.20 -10.61
C ASN A 161 8.13 17.37 -11.55
N LEU A 162 8.75 18.42 -11.01
CA LEU A 162 9.16 19.59 -11.77
C LEU A 162 10.37 19.33 -12.69
N SER A 163 11.14 18.28 -12.46
CA SER A 163 12.27 17.90 -13.31
C SER A 163 11.85 17.15 -14.57
N CYS A 164 10.56 16.74 -14.67
CA CYS A 164 10.02 16.13 -15.87
C CYS A 164 9.57 17.21 -16.87
N LEU A 165 9.91 17.01 -18.16
CA LEU A 165 9.50 17.91 -19.24
C LEU A 165 7.98 17.98 -19.41
N LEU A 166 7.48 19.16 -19.79
CA LEU A 166 6.06 19.46 -20.04
C LEU A 166 5.62 19.12 -21.48
N TYR A 167 6.24 18.17 -22.16
CA TYR A 167 5.90 17.85 -23.55
C TYR A 167 4.45 17.40 -23.76
N THR A 168 3.75 17.05 -22.69
CA THR A 168 2.41 16.49 -22.77
C THR A 168 1.42 17.21 -21.86
N SER A 169 1.69 18.48 -21.53
CA SER A 169 0.63 19.30 -20.94
C SER A 169 -0.40 19.60 -22.00
N PRO A 170 -1.68 19.29 -21.79
CA PRO A 170 -2.74 19.77 -22.67
C PRO A 170 -2.81 21.29 -22.63
#